data_529cd376c9c9a1421f84be06fbe48126
#
_entry.id   529cd376c9c9a1421f84be06fbe48126
#
_cell.length_a   1.000
_cell.length_b   1.000
_cell.length_c   1.000
_cell.angle_alpha   90.00
_cell.angle_beta   90.00
_cell.angle_gamma   90.00
#
_symmetry.space_group_name_H-M   'P 1'
#
loop_
_entity.id
_entity.type
_entity.pdbx_description
1 polymer ?
#
loop_
_entity_poly.entity_id
_entity_poly.type
_entity_poly.pdbx_seq_one_letter_code
_entity_poly.pdbx_strand_id
1 'polypeptide(L)' 'MPESIESAMQTMAALFQGRSREESMQLLAALERAGAAVYRSLADDETDPSAREELLLAAAREEENATFLEATAPDQ' A
#
# COMPACT_ATOMS: atom_id res chain seq x y z
N MET A 1 -17.91 9.96 -14.06
CA MET A 1 -17.97 8.53 -14.31
C MET A 1 -17.00 7.80 -13.41
N PRO A 2 -17.47 6.89 -12.58
CA PRO A 2 -16.54 6.16 -11.74
C PRO A 2 -15.63 5.28 -12.59
N GLU A 3 -14.40 5.16 -12.15
CA GLU A 3 -13.46 4.28 -12.81
C GLU A 3 -13.92 2.86 -12.66
N SER A 4 -13.84 2.08 -13.73
CA SER A 4 -14.13 0.67 -13.64
C SER A 4 -12.96 -0.03 -12.93
N ILE A 5 -13.25 -1.18 -12.35
CA ILE A 5 -12.21 -2.01 -11.75
C ILE A 5 -11.18 -2.37 -12.80
N GLU A 6 -11.64 -2.66 -14.01
CA GLU A 6 -10.74 -3.00 -15.12
C GLU A 6 -9.79 -1.85 -15.44
N SER A 7 -10.29 -0.62 -15.46
CA SER A 7 -9.46 0.56 -15.71
C SER A 7 -8.43 0.76 -14.59
N ALA A 8 -8.85 0.57 -13.34
CA ALA A 8 -7.95 0.66 -12.20
C ALA A 8 -6.85 -0.39 -12.28
N MET A 9 -7.21 -1.61 -12.68
CA MET A 9 -6.24 -2.69 -12.82
C MET A 9 -5.24 -2.42 -13.93
N GLN A 10 -5.71 -1.82 -15.02
CA GLN A 10 -4.81 -1.44 -16.12
C GLN A 10 -3.83 -0.37 -15.67
N THR A 11 -4.29 0.59 -14.90
CA THR A 11 -3.43 1.62 -14.35
C THR A 11 -2.37 1.02 -13.43
N MET A 12 -2.78 0.10 -12.56
CA MET A 12 -1.83 -0.58 -11.68
C MET A 12 -0.82 -1.39 -12.47
N ALA A 13 -1.29 -2.14 -13.47
CA ALA A 13 -0.39 -2.95 -14.30
C ALA A 13 0.64 -2.07 -15.00
N ALA A 14 0.24 -0.89 -15.45
CA ALA A 14 1.15 0.02 -16.14
C ALA A 14 2.28 0.49 -15.23
N LEU A 15 2.02 0.62 -13.94
CA LEU A 15 3.07 1.02 -12.99
C LEU A 15 4.19 0.00 -12.89
N PHE A 16 3.88 -1.28 -13.12
CA PHE A 16 4.87 -2.35 -13.00
C PHE A 16 5.49 -2.74 -14.35
N GLN A 17 4.96 -2.20 -15.43
CA GLN A 17 5.40 -2.58 -16.75
C GLN A 17 6.84 -2.14 -17.01
N GLY A 18 7.65 -3.05 -17.52
CA GLY A 18 9.05 -2.75 -17.85
C GLY A 18 9.98 -2.71 -16.65
N ARG A 19 9.50 -3.04 -15.46
CA ARG A 19 10.32 -3.03 -14.24
C ARG A 19 10.85 -4.42 -13.93
N SER A 20 12.03 -4.48 -13.34
CA SER A 20 12.57 -5.74 -12.86
C SER A 20 11.74 -6.22 -11.68
N ARG A 21 11.98 -7.48 -11.27
CA ARG A 21 11.31 -8.04 -10.10
C ARG A 21 11.64 -7.20 -8.86
N GLU A 22 12.90 -6.85 -8.69
CA GLU A 22 13.36 -6.06 -7.55
C GLU A 22 12.71 -4.69 -7.53
N GLU A 23 12.66 -4.04 -8.68
CA GLU A 23 12.00 -2.74 -8.80
C GLU A 23 10.51 -2.83 -8.49
N SER A 24 9.88 -3.90 -8.97
CA SER A 24 8.45 -4.12 -8.69
C SER A 24 8.19 -4.31 -7.21
N MET A 25 9.07 -5.05 -6.52
CA MET A 25 8.92 -5.27 -5.09
C MET A 25 9.11 -3.97 -4.31
N GLN A 26 10.06 -3.14 -4.72
CA GLN A 26 10.28 -1.84 -4.09
C GLN A 26 9.10 -0.90 -4.32
N LEU A 27 8.54 -0.91 -5.52
CA LEU A 27 7.36 -0.12 -5.82
C LEU A 27 6.17 -0.59 -4.98
N LEU A 28 5.99 -1.90 -4.87
CA LEU A 28 4.90 -2.46 -4.08
C LEU A 28 5.05 -2.06 -2.62
N ALA A 29 6.27 -2.10 -2.09
CA ALA A 29 6.52 -1.66 -0.71
C ALA A 29 6.16 -0.19 -0.54
N ALA A 30 6.49 0.66 -1.51
CA ALA A 30 6.15 2.07 -1.45
C ALA A 30 4.63 2.27 -1.45
N LEU A 31 3.90 1.46 -2.24
CA LEU A 31 2.45 1.52 -2.27
C LEU A 31 1.84 1.07 -0.94
N GLU A 32 2.42 0.06 -0.30
CA GLU A 32 1.98 -0.39 1.01
C GLU A 32 2.18 0.72 2.05
N ARG A 33 3.31 1.40 2.01
CA ARG A 33 3.56 2.51 2.95
C ARG A 33 2.61 3.67 2.70
N ALA A 34 2.30 3.96 1.45
CA ALA A 34 1.32 4.99 1.12
C ALA A 34 -0.06 4.62 1.66
N GLY A 35 -0.43 3.33 1.55
CA GLY A 35 -1.68 2.83 2.12
C GLY A 35 -1.72 2.99 3.64
N ALA A 36 -0.60 2.71 4.32
CA ALA A 36 -0.52 2.88 5.76
C ALA A 36 -0.74 4.35 6.16
N ALA A 37 -0.16 5.28 5.40
CA ALA A 37 -0.34 6.70 5.67
C ALA A 37 -1.80 7.11 5.53
N VAL A 38 -2.49 6.57 4.52
CA VAL A 38 -3.92 6.85 4.34
C VAL A 38 -4.72 6.33 5.54
N TYR A 39 -4.45 5.10 5.99
CA TYR A 39 -5.15 4.54 7.14
C TYR A 39 -4.92 5.38 8.39
N ARG A 40 -3.69 5.86 8.61
CA ARG A 40 -3.39 6.71 9.75
C ARG A 40 -4.13 8.03 9.68
N SER A 41 -4.21 8.62 8.49
CA SER A 41 -4.94 9.85 8.29
C SER A 41 -6.42 9.67 8.59
N LEU A 42 -7.00 8.56 8.14
CA LEU A 42 -8.39 8.23 8.43
C LEU A 42 -8.60 8.01 9.93
N ALA A 43 -7.65 7.37 10.60
CA ALA A 43 -7.74 7.14 12.03
C ALA A 43 -7.71 8.44 12.82
N ASP A 44 -6.92 9.42 12.35
CA ASP A 44 -6.85 10.72 13.02
C ASP A 44 -8.20 11.43 13.01
N ASP A 45 -8.99 11.21 11.95
CA ASP A 45 -10.30 11.84 11.82
C ASP A 45 -11.42 10.99 12.41
N GLU A 46 -11.15 9.76 12.79
CA GLU A 46 -12.17 8.85 13.28
C GLU A 46 -12.44 9.08 14.76
N THR A 47 -13.71 9.28 15.10
CA THR A 47 -14.12 9.55 16.48
C THR A 47 -14.53 8.30 17.24
N ASP A 48 -14.89 7.22 16.52
CA ASP A 48 -15.26 5.97 17.18
C ASP A 48 -13.98 5.20 17.55
N PRO A 49 -13.76 4.92 18.86
CA PRO A 49 -12.52 4.26 19.29
C PRO A 49 -12.28 2.90 18.65
N SER A 50 -13.33 2.14 18.43
CA SER A 50 -13.21 0.80 17.86
C SER A 50 -12.81 0.87 16.38
N ALA A 51 -13.44 1.76 15.63
CA ALA A 51 -13.11 1.96 14.23
C ALA A 51 -11.70 2.51 14.07
N ARG A 52 -11.32 3.42 14.97
CA ARG A 52 -9.98 4.00 14.95
C ARG A 52 -8.92 2.93 15.17
N GLU A 53 -9.16 2.04 16.13
CA GLU A 53 -8.24 0.95 16.40
C GLU A 53 -8.07 0.04 15.19
N GLU A 54 -9.16 -0.26 14.50
CA GLU A 54 -9.08 -1.09 13.31
C GLU A 54 -8.28 -0.43 12.20
N LEU A 55 -8.44 0.88 12.03
CA LEU A 55 -7.66 1.63 11.05
C LEU A 55 -6.18 1.61 11.37
N LEU A 56 -5.83 1.76 12.66
CA LEU A 56 -4.43 1.71 13.08
C LEU A 56 -3.83 0.32 12.91
N LEU A 57 -4.62 -0.73 13.13
CA LEU A 57 -4.17 -2.09 12.90
C LEU A 57 -3.95 -2.35 11.41
N ALA A 58 -4.83 -1.80 10.56
CA ALA A 58 -4.66 -1.92 9.11
C ALA A 58 -3.38 -1.21 8.67
N ALA A 59 -3.10 -0.03 9.22
CA ALA A 59 -1.88 0.70 8.91
C ALA A 59 -0.64 -0.10 9.31
N ALA A 60 -0.66 -0.71 10.49
CA ALA A 60 0.47 -1.51 10.97
C ALA A 60 0.71 -2.71 10.06
N ARG A 61 -0.35 -3.34 9.59
CA ARG A 61 -0.25 -4.49 8.69
C ARG A 61 0.37 -4.10 7.36
N GLU A 62 -0.03 -2.94 6.82
CA GLU A 62 0.55 -2.45 5.58
C GLU A 62 2.05 -2.17 5.74
N GLU A 63 2.45 -1.62 6.89
CA GLU A 63 3.86 -1.35 7.16
C GLU A 63 4.67 -2.62 7.33
N GLU A 64 4.10 -3.64 7.95
CA GLU A 64 4.76 -4.94 8.05
C GLU A 64 4.97 -5.54 6.67
N ASN A 65 3.97 -5.44 5.81
CA ASN A 65 4.07 -5.92 4.43
C ASN A 65 5.18 -5.18 3.68
N ALA A 66 5.24 -3.87 3.85
CA ALA A 66 6.27 -3.06 3.20
C ALA A 66 7.67 -3.48 3.66
N THR A 67 7.83 -3.67 4.97
CA THR A 67 9.10 -4.08 5.54
C THR A 67 9.52 -5.44 5.00
N PHE A 68 8.57 -6.37 4.91
CA PHE A 68 8.84 -7.68 4.35
C PHE A 68 9.30 -7.60 2.89
N LEU A 69 8.60 -6.81 2.10
CA LEU A 69 8.94 -6.64 0.69
C LEU A 69 10.32 -6.02 0.51
N GLU A 70 10.64 -5.02 1.31
CA GLU A 70 11.94 -4.35 1.25
C GLU A 70 13.07 -5.30 1.66
N ALA A 71 12.83 -6.13 2.67
CA ALA A 71 13.83 -7.09 3.12
C ALA A 71 14.04 -8.22 2.12
N THR A 72 13.00 -8.54 1.33
CA THR A 72 13.05 -9.63 0.37
C THR A 72 13.65 -9.20 -0.96
N ALA A 73 13.53 -7.91 -1.31
CA ALA A 73 14.07 -7.40 -2.56
C ALA A 73 15.60 -7.36 -2.48
N PRO A 74 16.30 -7.93 -3.46
CA PRO A 74 17.76 -7.85 -3.47
C PRO A 74 18.23 -6.41 -3.63
N ASP A 75 19.36 -6.09 -3.05
CA ASP A 75 19.98 -4.78 -3.24
C ASP A 75 20.45 -4.64 -4.67
N GLN A 76 20.26 -3.46 -5.20
CA GLN A 76 20.69 -3.15 -6.57
C GLN A 76 22.14 -2.71 -6.62
#